data_f4a1cb6e5294dc601989a11ceeeb2eae
#
_entry.id   f4a1cb6e5294dc601989a11ceeeb2eae
#
_cell.length_a   1.000
_cell.length_b   1.000
_cell.length_c   1.000
_cell.angle_alpha   90.00
_cell.angle_beta   90.00
_cell.angle_gamma   90.00
#
_symmetry.space_group_name_H-M   'P 1'
#
loop_
_entity.id
_entity.type
_entity.pdbx_description
1 polymer ?
#
loop_
_entity_poly.entity_id
_entity_poly.type
_entity_poly.pdbx_seq_one_letter_code
_entity_poly.pdbx_strand_id
1 'polypeptide(L)'
;SAWVRRDETWGVLNLDAHLDLRQAPRATSGTPFRQLADDLEAAGKPFHYSVIGLSRPSNTRALLDTAERLGVEILYDTDTGVGSALAAAQALLAKVDRVHLTLDLDVLPASVAPGVSAPAAFGVAPATVLAVLRMLAASGKLGLFEVAELNPLFDVDARTARIAARCVDEVVRHVG
;
A
#
# COMPACT_ATOMS: atom_id res chain seq x y z
N SER A 1 4.24 7.31 17.00
CA SER A 1 3.13 6.67 16.27
C SER A 1 2.14 6.05 17.25
N ALA A 2 0.83 6.09 16.92
CA ALA A 2 -0.23 5.47 17.73
C ALA A 2 -0.06 3.94 17.83
N TRP A 3 0.57 3.32 16.85
CA TRP A 3 0.83 1.87 16.80
C TRP A 3 1.86 1.43 17.82
N VAL A 4 2.85 2.26 18.11
CA VAL A 4 3.89 1.99 19.12
C VAL A 4 3.29 1.72 20.51
N ARG A 5 2.13 2.34 20.80
CA ARG A 5 1.45 2.25 22.10
C ARG A 5 0.40 1.13 22.20
N ARG A 6 0.20 0.32 21.15
CA ARG A 6 -0.75 -0.79 21.15
C ARG A 6 -0.04 -2.10 21.49
N ASP A 7 -0.71 -2.98 22.22
CA ASP A 7 -0.20 -4.34 22.51
C ASP A 7 -0.34 -5.28 21.32
N GLU A 8 -1.21 -4.95 20.35
CA GLU A 8 -1.42 -5.70 19.12
C GLU A 8 -0.25 -5.52 18.15
N THR A 9 0.08 -6.59 17.43
CA THR A 9 1.04 -6.54 16.31
C THR A 9 0.34 -6.00 15.06
N TRP A 10 0.83 -4.89 14.55
CA TRP A 10 0.30 -4.25 13.34
C TRP A 10 1.22 -4.48 12.15
N GLY A 11 0.62 -4.61 10.98
CA GLY A 11 1.32 -4.61 9.70
C GLY A 11 0.72 -3.60 8.72
N VAL A 12 1.52 -3.20 7.74
CA VAL A 12 1.07 -2.38 6.60
C VAL A 12 1.00 -3.25 5.37
N LEU A 13 -0.13 -3.22 4.67
CA LEU A 13 -0.21 -3.64 3.29
C LEU A 13 -0.41 -2.41 2.42
N ASN A 14 0.57 -2.12 1.59
CA ASN A 14 0.56 -0.99 0.66
C ASN A 14 0.35 -1.49 -0.77
N LEU A 15 -0.76 -1.08 -1.37
CA LEU A 15 -1.03 -1.21 -2.81
C LEU A 15 -0.46 0.05 -3.47
N ASP A 16 0.76 -0.02 -4.04
CA ASP A 16 1.53 1.16 -4.42
C ASP A 16 2.61 0.83 -5.46
N ALA A 17 2.85 1.75 -6.39
CA ALA A 17 3.99 1.69 -7.30
C ALA A 17 5.32 2.11 -6.62
N HIS A 18 5.27 2.66 -5.41
CA HIS A 18 6.40 3.19 -4.65
C HIS A 18 6.59 2.50 -3.30
N LEU A 19 7.81 2.61 -2.74
CA LEU A 19 8.15 2.05 -1.43
C LEU A 19 7.82 2.98 -0.25
N ASP A 20 7.76 4.28 -0.49
CA ASP A 20 7.54 5.30 0.54
C ASP A 20 8.48 5.20 1.75
N LEU A 21 9.72 4.78 1.48
CA LEU A 21 10.81 4.59 2.45
C LEU A 21 11.89 5.67 2.37
N ARG A 22 11.59 6.82 1.75
CA ARG A 22 12.56 7.92 1.64
C ARG A 22 12.91 8.46 3.03
N GLN A 23 14.19 8.75 3.24
CA GLN A 23 14.62 9.53 4.38
C GLN A 23 14.72 11.01 3.97
N ALA A 24 14.06 11.89 4.71
CA ALA A 24 14.08 13.33 4.46
C ALA A 24 14.04 14.10 5.79
N PRO A 25 14.57 15.34 5.82
CA PRO A 25 14.55 16.18 7.04
C PRO A 25 13.12 16.59 7.48
N ARG A 26 12.16 16.52 6.55
CA ARG A 26 10.74 16.79 6.81
C ARG A 26 9.90 15.70 6.18
N ALA A 27 8.75 15.40 6.81
CA ALA A 27 7.77 14.48 6.27
C ALA A 27 7.30 14.91 4.87
N THR A 28 7.23 13.96 3.94
CA THR A 28 6.70 14.13 2.58
C THR A 28 5.86 12.88 2.26
N SER A 29 5.15 12.88 1.12
CA SER A 29 4.39 11.71 0.65
C SER A 29 5.24 10.44 0.55
N GLY A 30 6.53 10.56 0.23
CA GLY A 30 7.45 9.43 0.09
C GLY A 30 8.16 8.98 1.37
N THR A 31 7.76 9.44 2.58
CA THR A 31 8.48 9.14 3.84
C THR A 31 7.69 8.36 4.89
N PRO A 32 6.37 8.11 4.77
CA PRO A 32 5.55 7.67 5.91
C PRO A 32 6.01 6.33 6.49
N PHE A 33 6.34 5.35 5.65
CA PHE A 33 6.70 4.02 6.14
C PHE A 33 8.14 3.94 6.62
N ARG A 34 9.02 4.85 6.20
CA ARG A 34 10.33 4.99 6.81
C ARG A 34 10.21 5.53 8.24
N GLN A 35 9.39 6.56 8.45
CA GLN A 35 9.15 7.12 9.78
C GLN A 35 8.52 6.09 10.72
N LEU A 36 7.56 5.30 10.19
CA LEU A 36 6.96 4.22 10.96
C LEU A 36 7.98 3.14 11.35
N ALA A 37 8.86 2.75 10.43
CA ALA A 37 9.91 1.78 10.70
C ALA A 37 10.86 2.27 11.81
N ASP A 38 11.32 3.54 11.73
CA ASP A 38 12.20 4.16 12.71
C ASP A 38 11.51 4.25 14.10
N ASP A 39 10.21 4.60 14.16
CA ASP A 39 9.42 4.65 15.40
C ASP A 39 9.27 3.26 16.05
N LEU A 40 9.00 2.23 15.24
CA LEU A 40 8.83 0.86 15.73
C LEU A 40 10.16 0.28 16.20
N GLU A 41 11.26 0.52 15.47
CA GLU A 41 12.61 0.13 15.87
C GLU A 41 12.98 0.74 17.21
N ALA A 42 12.76 2.05 17.39
CA ALA A 42 13.00 2.75 18.66
C ALA A 42 12.16 2.19 19.82
N ALA A 43 11.00 1.60 19.53
CA ALA A 43 10.13 0.96 20.51
C ALA A 43 10.41 -0.54 20.71
N GLY A 44 11.38 -1.13 20.00
CA GLY A 44 11.69 -2.56 20.05
C GLY A 44 10.55 -3.43 19.48
N LYS A 45 9.74 -2.88 18.57
CA LYS A 45 8.60 -3.58 17.94
C LYS A 45 8.94 -3.99 16.49
N PRO A 46 8.39 -5.11 16.00
CA PRO A 46 8.61 -5.54 14.64
C PRO A 46 7.95 -4.60 13.63
N PHE A 47 8.60 -4.42 12.48
CA PHE A 47 8.05 -3.72 11.33
C PHE A 47 7.61 -4.74 10.27
N HIS A 48 6.29 -4.92 10.13
CA HIS A 48 5.70 -5.77 9.11
C HIS A 48 5.16 -4.89 7.98
N TYR A 49 5.82 -4.93 6.83
CA TYR A 49 5.48 -4.12 5.68
C TYR A 49 5.53 -4.94 4.40
N SER A 50 4.41 -4.97 3.68
CA SER A 50 4.28 -5.61 2.37
C SER A 50 3.80 -4.61 1.33
N VAL A 51 4.46 -4.56 0.18
CA VAL A 51 4.08 -3.72 -0.96
C VAL A 51 3.68 -4.60 -2.13
N ILE A 52 2.50 -4.35 -2.69
CA ILE A 52 1.97 -5.04 -3.87
C ILE A 52 1.81 -4.05 -5.00
N GLY A 53 2.41 -4.35 -6.15
CA GLY A 53 2.33 -3.51 -7.33
C GLY A 53 3.54 -2.59 -7.52
N LEU A 54 4.65 -2.85 -6.79
CA LEU A 54 5.84 -2.00 -6.87
C LEU A 54 6.36 -1.87 -8.30
N SER A 55 6.49 -0.65 -8.78
CA SER A 55 7.10 -0.36 -10.07
C SER A 55 8.63 -0.27 -9.91
N ARG A 56 9.35 -1.25 -10.45
CA ARG A 56 10.82 -1.26 -10.35
C ARG A 56 11.48 0.02 -10.87
N PRO A 57 11.09 0.57 -12.04
CA PRO A 57 11.68 1.82 -12.56
C PRO A 57 11.40 3.05 -11.70
N SER A 58 10.33 3.05 -10.90
CA SER A 58 9.94 4.19 -10.07
C SER A 58 10.68 4.23 -8.73
N ASN A 59 11.51 3.22 -8.43
CA ASN A 59 12.21 3.10 -7.17
C ASN A 59 13.74 3.04 -7.38
N THR A 60 14.48 3.91 -6.67
CA THR A 60 15.94 3.92 -6.74
C THR A 60 16.55 2.68 -6.12
N ARG A 61 17.78 2.32 -6.53
CA ARG A 61 18.52 1.23 -5.92
C ARG A 61 18.65 1.39 -4.40
N ALA A 62 18.93 2.60 -3.92
CA ALA A 62 19.04 2.89 -2.49
C ALA A 62 17.74 2.61 -1.71
N LEU A 63 16.56 2.85 -2.32
CA LEU A 63 15.28 2.50 -1.71
C LEU A 63 15.06 0.98 -1.65
N LEU A 64 15.41 0.27 -2.71
CA LEU A 64 15.34 -1.20 -2.73
C LEU A 64 16.29 -1.83 -1.70
N ASP A 65 17.52 -1.33 -1.58
CA ASP A 65 18.47 -1.77 -0.55
C ASP A 65 17.95 -1.47 0.88
N THR A 66 17.22 -0.37 1.05
CA THR A 66 16.56 -0.03 2.32
C THR A 66 15.41 -0.98 2.62
N ALA A 67 14.58 -1.29 1.65
CA ALA A 67 13.48 -2.25 1.80
C ALA A 67 14.00 -3.64 2.18
N GLU A 68 15.09 -4.11 1.55
CA GLU A 68 15.74 -5.37 1.88
C GLU A 68 16.23 -5.40 3.33
N ARG A 69 16.92 -4.35 3.79
CA ARG A 69 17.40 -4.25 5.19
C ARG A 69 16.26 -4.23 6.21
N LEU A 70 15.12 -3.65 5.86
CA LEU A 70 13.94 -3.58 6.72
C LEU A 70 13.06 -4.84 6.63
N GLY A 71 13.42 -5.82 5.77
CA GLY A 71 12.64 -7.04 5.58
C GLY A 71 11.28 -6.80 4.90
N VAL A 72 11.17 -5.78 4.04
CA VAL A 72 9.93 -5.47 3.31
C VAL A 72 9.64 -6.55 2.27
N GLU A 73 8.41 -7.04 2.28
CA GLU A 73 7.93 -7.98 1.28
C GLU A 73 7.44 -7.25 0.04
N ILE A 74 7.98 -7.58 -1.13
CA ILE A 74 7.70 -6.87 -2.38
C ILE A 74 7.13 -7.83 -3.41
N LEU A 75 5.98 -7.45 -3.98
CA LEU A 75 5.43 -8.04 -5.20
C LEU A 75 5.42 -6.96 -6.29
N TYR A 76 6.22 -7.16 -7.35
CA TYR A 76 6.33 -6.19 -8.43
C TYR A 76 5.08 -6.17 -9.30
N ASP A 77 4.79 -5.02 -9.93
CA ASP A 77 3.66 -4.81 -10.83
C ASP A 77 3.61 -5.84 -11.97
N THR A 78 4.77 -6.20 -12.54
CA THR A 78 4.91 -7.22 -13.61
C THR A 78 4.54 -8.63 -13.17
N ASP A 79 4.63 -8.93 -11.88
CA ASP A 79 4.38 -10.27 -11.32
C ASP A 79 3.03 -10.34 -10.57
N THR A 80 2.31 -9.22 -10.54
CA THR A 80 1.08 -9.07 -9.76
C THR A 80 -0.15 -9.52 -10.55
N GLY A 81 -0.62 -10.73 -10.25
CA GLY A 81 -1.93 -11.24 -10.63
C GLY A 81 -2.81 -11.44 -9.39
N VAL A 82 -4.08 -11.81 -9.57
CA VAL A 82 -5.00 -12.04 -8.44
C VAL A 82 -4.44 -13.06 -7.46
N GLY A 83 -3.93 -14.19 -7.94
CA GLY A 83 -3.41 -15.26 -7.09
C GLY A 83 -2.19 -14.84 -6.27
N SER A 84 -1.19 -14.23 -6.91
CA SER A 84 0.03 -13.77 -6.23
C SER A 84 -0.26 -12.64 -5.23
N ALA A 85 -1.14 -11.71 -5.57
CA ALA A 85 -1.55 -10.62 -4.68
C ALA A 85 -2.29 -11.13 -3.43
N LEU A 86 -3.23 -12.07 -3.60
CA LEU A 86 -3.93 -12.69 -2.46
C LEU A 86 -2.97 -13.49 -1.57
N ALA A 87 -2.03 -14.22 -2.17
CA ALA A 87 -1.02 -14.98 -1.40
C ALA A 87 -0.11 -14.05 -0.58
N ALA A 88 0.36 -12.94 -1.17
CA ALA A 88 1.15 -11.93 -0.45
C ALA A 88 0.38 -11.30 0.72
N ALA A 89 -0.89 -10.93 0.50
CA ALA A 89 -1.73 -10.38 1.55
C ALA A 89 -2.02 -11.41 2.67
N GLN A 90 -2.25 -12.69 2.34
CA GLN A 90 -2.42 -13.75 3.33
C GLN A 90 -1.15 -13.98 4.16
N ALA A 91 0.03 -13.90 3.54
CA ALA A 91 1.31 -14.03 4.23
C ALA A 91 1.51 -12.94 5.29
N LEU A 92 1.10 -11.69 5.01
CA LEU A 92 1.10 -10.61 6.01
C LEU A 92 0.07 -10.87 7.11
N LEU A 93 -1.18 -11.22 6.74
CA LEU A 93 -2.25 -11.50 7.72
C LEU A 93 -1.87 -12.60 8.72
N ALA A 94 -1.03 -13.57 8.32
CA ALA A 94 -0.56 -14.63 9.20
C ALA A 94 0.42 -14.15 10.29
N LYS A 95 1.04 -12.97 10.11
CA LYS A 95 2.09 -12.42 11.00
C LYS A 95 1.56 -11.37 11.97
N VAL A 96 0.36 -10.84 11.75
CA VAL A 96 -0.13 -9.64 12.45
C VAL A 96 -1.53 -9.84 13.02
N ASP A 97 -1.87 -9.04 14.03
CA ASP A 97 -3.20 -8.99 14.62
C ASP A 97 -4.10 -7.99 13.89
N ARG A 98 -3.51 -6.91 13.40
CA ARG A 98 -4.19 -5.82 12.69
C ARG A 98 -3.43 -5.38 11.45
N VAL A 99 -4.17 -4.93 10.45
CA VAL A 99 -3.61 -4.40 9.21
C VAL A 99 -4.04 -2.96 8.99
N HIS A 100 -3.07 -2.12 8.67
CA HIS A 100 -3.27 -0.87 7.97
C HIS A 100 -3.17 -1.16 6.46
N LEU A 101 -4.30 -1.06 5.79
CA LEU A 101 -4.39 -1.16 4.34
C LEU A 101 -4.33 0.24 3.74
N THR A 102 -3.34 0.48 2.91
CA THR A 102 -3.25 1.73 2.14
C THR A 102 -3.36 1.42 0.65
N LEU A 103 -4.18 2.19 -0.03
CA LEU A 103 -4.33 2.18 -1.48
C LEU A 103 -3.79 3.49 -2.03
N ASP A 104 -2.57 3.46 -2.53
CA ASP A 104 -2.09 4.50 -3.41
C ASP A 104 -2.67 4.30 -4.81
N LEU A 105 -3.33 5.34 -5.34
CA LEU A 105 -4.02 5.24 -6.62
C LEU A 105 -3.07 5.11 -7.80
N ASP A 106 -1.79 5.40 -7.62
CA ASP A 106 -0.77 5.25 -8.65
C ASP A 106 -0.32 3.79 -8.86
N VAL A 107 -0.75 2.86 -8.00
CA VAL A 107 -0.64 1.42 -8.26
C VAL A 107 -1.43 0.98 -9.48
N LEU A 108 -2.48 1.73 -9.82
CA LEU A 108 -3.32 1.46 -11.00
C LEU A 108 -2.63 1.96 -12.28
N PRO A 109 -2.90 1.35 -13.44
CA PRO A 109 -2.40 1.87 -14.70
C PRO A 109 -2.87 3.30 -14.96
N ALA A 110 -2.02 4.15 -15.55
CA ALA A 110 -2.37 5.54 -15.92
C ALA A 110 -3.62 5.64 -16.82
N SER A 111 -3.92 4.59 -17.58
CA SER A 111 -5.16 4.49 -18.39
C SER A 111 -6.43 4.39 -17.54
N VAL A 112 -6.31 3.93 -16.29
CA VAL A 112 -7.42 3.77 -15.33
C VAL A 112 -7.45 4.94 -14.35
N ALA A 113 -6.30 5.30 -13.77
CA ALA A 113 -6.15 6.34 -12.77
C ALA A 113 -5.12 7.39 -13.21
N PRO A 114 -5.48 8.29 -14.15
CA PRO A 114 -4.57 9.35 -14.60
C PRO A 114 -4.36 10.47 -13.59
N GLY A 115 -5.28 10.65 -12.64
CA GLY A 115 -5.29 11.75 -11.67
C GLY A 115 -4.42 11.47 -10.44
N VAL A 116 -3.14 11.22 -10.66
CA VAL A 116 -2.11 10.99 -9.64
C VAL A 116 -0.86 11.80 -9.96
N SER A 117 0.05 11.99 -8.99
CA SER A 117 1.27 12.77 -9.18
C SER A 117 2.34 12.02 -9.99
N ALA A 118 2.41 10.69 -9.86
CA ALA A 118 3.41 9.82 -10.48
C ALA A 118 2.75 8.59 -11.13
N PRO A 119 2.05 8.76 -12.27
CA PRO A 119 1.26 7.68 -12.85
C PRO A 119 2.13 6.50 -13.31
N ALA A 120 1.74 5.28 -12.93
CA ALA A 120 2.40 4.05 -13.35
C ALA A 120 2.12 3.76 -14.83
N ALA A 121 3.20 3.45 -15.57
CA ALA A 121 3.06 3.09 -16.99
C ALA A 121 2.41 1.71 -17.18
N PHE A 122 2.65 0.77 -16.26
CA PHE A 122 2.12 -0.60 -16.29
C PHE A 122 1.00 -0.76 -15.26
N GLY A 123 1.34 -0.77 -13.97
CA GLY A 123 0.39 -0.83 -12.86
C GLY A 123 -0.34 -2.17 -12.69
N VAL A 124 -1.15 -2.25 -11.65
CA VAL A 124 -1.92 -3.44 -11.26
C VAL A 124 -3.35 -3.34 -11.77
N ALA A 125 -3.87 -4.43 -12.33
CA ALA A 125 -5.24 -4.46 -12.84
C ALA A 125 -6.27 -4.16 -11.72
N PRO A 126 -7.32 -3.35 -11.98
CA PRO A 126 -8.34 -3.01 -10.99
C PRO A 126 -9.00 -4.23 -10.34
N ALA A 127 -9.19 -5.31 -11.10
CA ALA A 127 -9.76 -6.55 -10.57
C ALA A 127 -8.89 -7.18 -9.49
N THR A 128 -7.57 -7.11 -9.63
CA THR A 128 -6.62 -7.60 -8.62
C THR A 128 -6.66 -6.74 -7.37
N VAL A 129 -6.66 -5.41 -7.53
CA VAL A 129 -6.83 -4.46 -6.41
C VAL A 129 -8.11 -4.76 -5.63
N LEU A 130 -9.26 -4.87 -6.32
CA LEU A 130 -10.54 -5.19 -5.67
C LEU A 130 -10.53 -6.53 -4.95
N ALA A 131 -9.86 -7.56 -5.48
CA ALA A 131 -9.74 -8.86 -4.82
C ALA A 131 -8.98 -8.76 -3.47
N VAL A 132 -7.88 -7.99 -3.43
CA VAL A 132 -7.12 -7.74 -2.20
C VAL A 132 -7.94 -6.94 -1.19
N LEU A 133 -8.61 -5.87 -1.63
CA LEU A 133 -9.47 -5.05 -0.78
C LEU A 133 -10.57 -5.89 -0.10
N ARG A 134 -11.27 -6.73 -0.87
CA ARG A 134 -12.31 -7.64 -0.34
C ARG A 134 -11.76 -8.59 0.72
N MET A 135 -10.65 -9.23 0.40
CA MET A 135 -10.06 -10.21 1.31
C MET A 135 -9.65 -9.56 2.64
N LEU A 136 -8.99 -8.41 2.59
CA LEU A 136 -8.57 -7.71 3.81
C LEU A 136 -9.76 -7.14 4.59
N ALA A 137 -10.76 -6.59 3.92
CA ALA A 137 -11.98 -6.12 4.57
C ALA A 137 -12.71 -7.26 5.31
N ALA A 138 -12.82 -8.44 4.68
CA ALA A 138 -13.48 -9.59 5.27
C ALA A 138 -12.62 -10.35 6.32
N SER A 139 -11.36 -9.99 6.51
CA SER A 139 -10.42 -10.73 7.37
C SER A 139 -10.69 -10.59 8.88
N GLY A 140 -11.48 -9.62 9.31
CA GLY A 140 -11.64 -9.22 10.71
C GLY A 140 -10.39 -8.55 11.32
N LYS A 141 -9.30 -8.39 10.53
CA LYS A 141 -8.03 -7.77 10.97
C LYS A 141 -7.83 -6.36 10.43
N LEU A 142 -8.70 -5.86 9.55
CA LEU A 142 -8.60 -4.51 9.04
C LEU A 142 -8.82 -3.49 10.17
N GLY A 143 -7.79 -2.73 10.50
CA GLY A 143 -7.85 -1.72 11.57
C GLY A 143 -7.84 -0.29 11.05
N LEU A 144 -7.29 -0.08 9.86
CA LEU A 144 -7.26 1.20 9.16
C LEU A 144 -7.26 0.96 7.66
N PHE A 145 -8.05 1.75 6.94
CA PHE A 145 -8.00 1.84 5.48
C PHE A 145 -7.85 3.29 5.07
N GLU A 146 -6.93 3.56 4.16
CA GLU A 146 -6.75 4.88 3.55
C GLU A 146 -6.61 4.77 2.03
N VAL A 147 -6.91 5.87 1.37
CA VAL A 147 -6.68 6.06 -0.07
C VAL A 147 -5.84 7.31 -0.25
N ALA A 148 -4.73 7.19 -0.97
CA ALA A 148 -3.75 8.25 -1.16
C ALA A 148 -3.60 8.65 -2.63
N GLU A 149 -2.92 9.78 -2.87
CA GLU A 149 -2.44 10.29 -4.16
C GLU A 149 -3.52 10.69 -5.17
N LEU A 150 -4.79 10.84 -4.78
CA LEU A 150 -5.75 11.48 -5.69
C LEU A 150 -5.36 12.94 -5.96
N ASN A 151 -5.02 13.24 -7.20
CA ASN A 151 -4.75 14.59 -7.66
C ASN A 151 -5.83 15.06 -8.66
N PRO A 152 -6.82 15.83 -8.21
CA PRO A 152 -7.93 16.28 -9.06
C PRO A 152 -7.51 17.14 -10.24
N LEU A 153 -6.34 17.84 -10.16
CA LEU A 153 -5.83 18.68 -11.24
C LEU A 153 -5.35 17.87 -12.45
N PHE A 154 -4.96 16.61 -12.23
CA PHE A 154 -4.52 15.71 -13.29
C PHE A 154 -5.59 14.69 -13.69
N ASP A 155 -6.71 14.66 -12.96
CA ASP A 155 -7.78 13.70 -13.25
C ASP A 155 -8.54 14.10 -14.52
N VAL A 156 -8.93 13.09 -15.30
CA VAL A 156 -9.66 13.23 -16.55
C VAL A 156 -11.07 12.69 -16.33
N ASP A 157 -12.09 13.56 -16.48
CA ASP A 157 -13.52 13.21 -16.31
C ASP A 157 -13.82 12.55 -14.95
N ALA A 158 -13.08 12.93 -13.89
CA ALA A 158 -13.16 12.33 -12.56
C ALA A 158 -12.98 10.80 -12.58
N ARG A 159 -12.23 10.26 -13.51
CA ARG A 159 -12.00 8.82 -13.67
C ARG A 159 -11.31 8.21 -12.46
N THR A 160 -10.24 8.86 -12.00
CA THR A 160 -9.49 8.43 -10.82
C THR A 160 -10.33 8.54 -9.54
N ALA A 161 -11.06 9.65 -9.38
CA ALA A 161 -11.97 9.81 -8.25
C ALA A 161 -13.07 8.74 -8.23
N ARG A 162 -13.61 8.37 -9.38
CA ARG A 162 -14.64 7.32 -9.47
C ARG A 162 -14.11 5.93 -9.14
N ILE A 163 -12.91 5.57 -9.59
CA ILE A 163 -12.32 4.28 -9.23
C ILE A 163 -11.95 4.23 -7.75
N ALA A 164 -11.43 5.35 -7.18
CA ALA A 164 -11.18 5.47 -5.75
C ALA A 164 -12.46 5.26 -4.93
N ALA A 165 -13.55 5.95 -5.29
CA ALA A 165 -14.86 5.77 -4.64
C ALA A 165 -15.37 4.33 -4.73
N ARG A 166 -15.16 3.65 -5.88
CA ARG A 166 -15.52 2.24 -6.04
C ARG A 166 -14.70 1.32 -5.14
N CYS A 167 -13.42 1.61 -4.93
CA CYS A 167 -12.57 0.87 -4.01
C CYS A 167 -13.01 1.06 -2.54
N VAL A 168 -13.36 2.29 -2.15
CA VAL A 168 -13.92 2.57 -0.82
C VAL A 168 -15.24 1.82 -0.60
N ASP A 169 -16.17 1.88 -1.55
CA ASP A 169 -17.43 1.13 -1.48
C ASP A 169 -17.19 -0.38 -1.30
N GLU A 170 -16.19 -0.93 -2.00
CA GLU A 170 -15.82 -2.33 -1.89
C GLU A 170 -15.38 -2.71 -0.47
N VAL A 171 -14.53 -1.89 0.15
CA VAL A 171 -14.09 -2.13 1.53
C VAL A 171 -15.25 -2.02 2.51
N VAL A 172 -16.05 -0.96 2.41
CA VAL A 172 -17.19 -0.72 3.31
C VAL A 172 -18.22 -1.85 3.27
N ARG A 173 -18.47 -2.43 2.09
CA ARG A 173 -19.41 -3.56 1.95
C ARG A 173 -18.93 -4.87 2.57
N HIS A 174 -17.62 -5.05 2.76
CA HIS A 174 -17.03 -6.30 3.22
C HIS A 174 -16.42 -6.23 4.62
N VAL A 175 -16.35 -5.03 5.23
CA VAL A 175 -15.99 -4.90 6.65
C VAL A 175 -17.14 -5.47 7.47
N GLY A 176 -16.84 -6.54 8.22
CA GLY A 176 -17.75 -7.21 9.16
C GLY A 176 -17.67 -6.63 10.57
#